data_14e0eb53e3d89a97a71f22f30585a87c
#
_entry.id   14e0eb53e3d89a97a71f22f30585a87c
#
_cell.length_a   1.000
_cell.length_b   1.000
_cell.length_c   1.000
_cell.angle_alpha   90.00
_cell.angle_beta   90.00
_cell.angle_gamma   90.00
#
_symmetry.space_group_name_H-M   'P 1'
#
loop_
_entity.id
_entity.type
_entity.pdbx_description
1 polymer ?
#
loop_
_entity_poly.entity_id
_entity_poly.type
_entity_poly.pdbx_seq_one_letter_code
_entity_poly.pdbx_strand_id
1 'polypeptide(L)'
;MIVVCSSRRFAENWPTIVLGAWLGIMLAASLRAETTTPTLRTLQTDTEATSGTPRVKEVAPGIYHVGGVVLDARSRQIRFPARVNMNSGLIEVVICTESGKKHESILSTAIRPMDLHTALLLLGLRPGRNPAWRLPPMDASGKPASGMTAPGDRLEVSISWKEKGKRREARADQLLMDIRTSQTLPRTDWVFTGSVLNSAGKYLADGIGSLVTNYHDASSVIDCPLALGAADDFTYANEGIIPGVGTIVEVLMTPVKKNKTPVGKETRDADHEE
;
A
#
# COMPACT_ATOMS: atom_id res chain seq x y z
N MET A 1 -0.12 -30.19 45.45
CA MET A 1 -1.21 -29.27 45.84
C MET A 1 -1.92 -28.94 44.54
N ILE A 2 -3.00 -29.63 44.28
CA ILE A 2 -3.78 -29.63 43.03
C ILE A 2 -4.89 -28.62 43.21
N VAL A 3 -4.94 -27.59 42.34
CA VAL A 3 -6.08 -26.66 42.30
C VAL A 3 -6.91 -26.97 41.11
N VAL A 4 -8.12 -27.51 41.37
CA VAL A 4 -9.19 -27.78 40.41
C VAL A 4 -9.97 -26.51 40.18
N CYS A 5 -10.05 -26.00 38.95
CA CYS A 5 -10.90 -24.87 38.58
C CYS A 5 -12.17 -25.34 37.95
N SER A 6 -13.30 -25.01 38.59
CA SER A 6 -14.67 -25.38 38.32
C SER A 6 -15.24 -24.66 37.09
N SER A 7 -15.81 -25.43 36.18
CA SER A 7 -16.60 -24.93 35.03
C SER A 7 -17.98 -24.45 35.50
N ARG A 8 -18.33 -23.19 35.24
CA ARG A 8 -19.73 -22.71 35.34
C ARG A 8 -20.35 -22.65 33.94
N ARG A 9 -21.40 -23.41 33.77
CA ARG A 9 -22.33 -23.32 32.63
C ARG A 9 -23.24 -22.13 32.83
N PHE A 10 -23.38 -21.31 31.79
CA PHE A 10 -24.43 -20.28 31.71
C PHE A 10 -25.56 -20.87 30.86
N ALA A 11 -26.78 -20.90 31.46
CA ALA A 11 -28.00 -21.33 30.85
C ALA A 11 -28.61 -20.21 29.99
N GLU A 12 -29.07 -20.61 28.80
CA GLU A 12 -29.78 -19.79 27.84
C GLU A 12 -31.22 -19.52 28.32
N ASN A 13 -31.62 -18.24 28.33
CA ASN A 13 -33.03 -17.85 28.44
C ASN A 13 -33.44 -17.10 27.18
N TRP A 14 -34.25 -17.72 26.37
CA TRP A 14 -34.97 -17.12 25.25
C TRP A 14 -36.40 -16.79 25.66
N PRO A 15 -36.93 -15.59 25.40
CA PRO A 15 -38.35 -15.31 25.62
C PRO A 15 -39.19 -15.76 24.40
N THR A 16 -40.24 -16.49 24.72
CA THR A 16 -41.29 -16.93 23.81
C THR A 16 -42.11 -15.75 23.32
N ILE A 17 -42.21 -15.54 22.01
CA ILE A 17 -43.08 -14.53 21.39
C ILE A 17 -44.45 -15.20 21.12
N VAL A 18 -45.48 -14.63 21.74
CA VAL A 18 -46.89 -15.02 21.60
C VAL A 18 -47.44 -14.45 20.28
N LEU A 19 -48.00 -15.36 19.43
CA LEU A 19 -48.78 -14.99 18.27
C LEU A 19 -50.17 -14.46 18.72
N GLY A 20 -50.41 -13.16 18.45
CA GLY A 20 -51.74 -12.58 18.53
C GLY A 20 -52.37 -12.50 17.14
N ALA A 21 -53.42 -13.28 16.93
CA ALA A 21 -54.26 -13.19 15.74
C ALA A 21 -55.17 -11.99 15.81
N TRP A 22 -55.18 -11.10 14.79
CA TRP A 22 -56.19 -10.10 14.57
C TRP A 22 -56.90 -10.37 13.26
N LEU A 23 -58.20 -10.72 13.41
CA LEU A 23 -59.21 -10.82 12.36
C LEU A 23 -59.89 -9.44 12.27
N GLY A 24 -59.99 -8.82 11.10
CA GLY A 24 -60.67 -7.51 11.00
C GLY A 24 -60.84 -6.98 9.61
N ILE A 25 -61.95 -7.29 8.97
CA ILE A 25 -62.83 -6.49 8.13
C ILE A 25 -62.30 -5.98 6.78
N MET A 26 -62.79 -6.62 5.73
CA MET A 26 -62.84 -6.17 4.35
C MET A 26 -63.79 -4.95 4.24
N LEU A 27 -63.25 -3.83 3.71
CA LEU A 27 -64.10 -2.75 3.15
C LEU A 27 -63.64 -2.52 1.71
N ALA A 28 -64.51 -2.90 0.78
CA ALA A 28 -64.30 -2.70 -0.65
C ALA A 28 -64.54 -1.21 -1.00
N ALA A 29 -63.51 -0.53 -1.45
CA ALA A 29 -63.60 0.73 -2.12
C ALA A 29 -63.04 0.58 -3.53
N SER A 30 -63.97 0.58 -4.51
CA SER A 30 -63.61 0.66 -5.93
C SER A 30 -63.04 2.03 -6.25
N LEU A 31 -61.73 2.10 -6.55
CA LEU A 31 -61.12 3.28 -7.19
C LEU A 31 -60.55 2.86 -8.54
N ARG A 32 -61.05 3.56 -9.58
CA ARG A 32 -60.60 3.48 -10.96
C ARG A 32 -59.11 3.70 -11.02
N ALA A 33 -58.36 2.76 -11.58
CA ALA A 33 -56.96 2.93 -11.90
C ALA A 33 -56.84 3.76 -13.18
N GLU A 34 -56.32 4.98 -13.05
CA GLU A 34 -55.70 5.69 -14.17
C GLU A 34 -54.30 5.09 -14.37
N THR A 35 -54.11 4.46 -15.51
CA THR A 35 -52.84 3.93 -15.99
C THR A 35 -51.91 5.06 -16.40
N THR A 36 -51.19 5.63 -15.45
CA THR A 36 -49.98 6.41 -15.75
C THR A 36 -48.80 5.48 -15.77
N THR A 37 -48.33 5.20 -16.97
CA THR A 37 -47.07 4.46 -17.20
C THR A 37 -45.93 5.25 -16.60
N PRO A 38 -45.21 4.77 -15.60
CA PRO A 38 -43.98 5.43 -15.17
C PRO A 38 -42.94 5.15 -16.23
N THR A 39 -42.50 6.19 -16.92
CA THR A 39 -41.28 6.21 -17.73
C THR A 39 -40.15 5.80 -16.79
N LEU A 40 -39.60 4.63 -17.01
CA LEU A 40 -38.36 4.16 -16.39
C LEU A 40 -37.24 5.15 -16.76
N ARG A 41 -37.05 6.13 -15.91
CA ARG A 41 -35.84 6.95 -15.91
C ARG A 41 -34.72 5.99 -15.47
N THR A 42 -33.98 5.48 -16.44
CA THR A 42 -32.77 4.72 -16.24
C THR A 42 -31.87 5.55 -15.33
N LEU A 43 -31.79 5.18 -14.05
CA LEU A 43 -30.69 5.58 -13.19
C LEU A 43 -29.45 4.93 -13.77
N GLN A 44 -28.74 5.67 -14.60
CA GLN A 44 -27.37 5.36 -14.92
C GLN A 44 -26.62 5.49 -13.60
N THR A 45 -26.44 4.38 -12.94
CA THR A 45 -25.40 4.23 -11.93
C THR A 45 -24.10 4.29 -12.69
N ASP A 46 -23.46 5.45 -12.68
CA ASP A 46 -22.08 5.63 -13.08
C ASP A 46 -21.18 4.87 -12.12
N THR A 47 -21.24 3.55 -12.17
CA THR A 47 -20.24 2.65 -11.60
C THR A 47 -19.29 2.29 -12.72
N GLU A 48 -18.67 3.30 -13.33
CA GLU A 48 -17.42 3.08 -14.05
C GLU A 48 -16.29 2.90 -13.03
N ALA A 49 -16.12 1.67 -12.60
CA ALA A 49 -14.81 1.19 -12.19
C ALA A 49 -13.96 1.16 -13.48
N THR A 50 -13.53 2.32 -13.92
CA THR A 50 -12.70 2.49 -15.11
C THR A 50 -11.32 1.92 -14.77
N SER A 51 -11.07 0.68 -15.21
CA SER A 51 -9.73 0.18 -15.53
C SER A 51 -9.20 1.05 -16.68
N GLY A 52 -9.09 2.35 -16.46
CA GLY A 52 -8.70 3.31 -17.48
C GLY A 52 -7.19 3.37 -17.58
N THR A 53 -6.70 3.33 -18.81
CA THR A 53 -5.34 3.71 -19.20
C THR A 53 -4.87 4.93 -18.39
N PRO A 54 -3.66 4.94 -17.81
CA PRO A 54 -3.13 6.09 -17.08
C PRO A 54 -3.17 7.33 -17.96
N ARG A 55 -3.79 8.40 -17.47
CA ARG A 55 -3.81 9.68 -18.19
C ARG A 55 -2.49 10.39 -17.96
N VAL A 56 -1.59 10.29 -18.93
CA VAL A 56 -0.30 10.98 -18.92
C VAL A 56 -0.46 12.29 -19.69
N LYS A 57 -0.14 13.42 -19.06
CA LYS A 57 -0.19 14.75 -19.66
C LYS A 57 1.10 15.51 -19.34
N GLU A 58 1.84 15.92 -20.36
CA GLU A 58 2.92 16.88 -20.17
C GLU A 58 2.32 18.27 -19.91
N VAL A 59 2.68 18.89 -18.79
CA VAL A 59 2.16 20.20 -18.35
C VAL A 59 3.20 21.31 -18.50
N ALA A 60 4.46 20.94 -18.52
CA ALA A 60 5.60 21.80 -18.86
C ALA A 60 6.74 20.91 -19.38
N PRO A 61 7.74 21.45 -20.11
CA PRO A 61 8.83 20.62 -20.62
C PRO A 61 9.46 19.75 -19.54
N GLY A 62 9.33 18.42 -19.67
CA GLY A 62 9.84 17.44 -18.73
C GLY A 62 9.05 17.28 -17.42
N ILE A 63 7.88 17.92 -17.28
CA ILE A 63 6.97 17.77 -16.15
C ILE A 63 5.68 17.11 -16.64
N TYR A 64 5.34 15.98 -16.06
CA TYR A 64 4.19 15.18 -16.43
C TYR A 64 3.23 15.00 -15.25
N HIS A 65 1.94 15.07 -15.52
CA HIS A 65 0.92 14.57 -14.61
C HIS A 65 0.50 13.17 -15.06
N VAL A 66 0.54 12.22 -14.13
CA VAL A 66 0.05 10.86 -14.32
C VAL A 66 -1.06 10.64 -13.28
N GLY A 67 -2.31 10.92 -13.65
CA GLY A 67 -3.39 11.06 -12.68
C GLY A 67 -3.05 12.13 -11.64
N GLY A 68 -3.07 11.76 -10.36
CA GLY A 68 -2.69 12.65 -9.25
C GLY A 68 -1.18 12.71 -8.94
N VAL A 69 -0.34 12.04 -9.73
CA VAL A 69 1.11 11.99 -9.54
C VAL A 69 1.79 13.02 -10.43
N VAL A 70 2.73 13.78 -9.88
CA VAL A 70 3.61 14.70 -10.63
C VAL A 70 4.96 14.02 -10.82
N LEU A 71 5.37 13.85 -12.08
CA LEU A 71 6.68 13.36 -12.47
C LEU A 71 7.51 14.53 -13.02
N ASP A 72 8.66 14.80 -12.41
CA ASP A 72 9.69 15.68 -12.93
C ASP A 72 10.85 14.83 -13.49
N ALA A 73 10.91 14.74 -14.83
CA ALA A 73 11.94 13.99 -15.52
C ALA A 73 13.34 14.61 -15.43
N ARG A 74 13.43 15.93 -15.20
CA ARG A 74 14.71 16.65 -15.11
C ARG A 74 15.40 16.38 -13.78
N SER A 75 14.67 16.56 -12.68
CA SER A 75 15.16 16.24 -11.33
C SER A 75 15.07 14.75 -11.02
N ARG A 76 14.42 13.96 -11.88
CA ARG A 76 14.14 12.53 -11.68
C ARG A 76 13.39 12.28 -10.38
N GLN A 77 12.29 13.00 -10.18
CA GLN A 77 11.49 12.94 -8.96
C GLN A 77 10.02 12.69 -9.27
N ILE A 78 9.38 11.97 -8.37
CA ILE A 78 7.93 11.77 -8.34
C ILE A 78 7.40 12.39 -7.07
N ARG A 79 6.29 13.13 -7.17
CA ARG A 79 5.61 13.78 -6.03
C ARG A 79 4.11 13.56 -6.11
N PHE A 80 3.49 13.42 -4.94
CA PHE A 80 2.03 13.40 -4.80
C PHE A 80 1.63 13.73 -3.37
N PRO A 81 0.40 14.25 -3.16
CA PRO A 81 -0.10 14.52 -1.82
C PRO A 81 -0.56 13.24 -1.11
N ALA A 82 -0.36 13.22 0.20
CA ALA A 82 -0.92 12.21 1.08
C ALA A 82 -1.36 12.87 2.40
N ARG A 83 -2.07 12.11 3.21
CA ARG A 83 -2.53 12.53 4.54
C ARG A 83 -2.04 11.54 5.59
N VAL A 84 -1.60 12.02 6.73
CA VAL A 84 -1.31 11.17 7.88
C VAL A 84 -2.60 10.52 8.35
N ASN A 85 -2.63 9.21 8.31
CA ASN A 85 -3.76 8.37 8.67
C ASN A 85 -3.59 7.76 10.07
N MET A 86 -2.40 7.26 10.37
CA MET A 86 -2.00 6.77 11.70
C MET A 86 -0.62 7.32 12.06
N ASN A 87 -0.40 7.60 13.34
CA ASN A 87 0.91 8.00 13.85
C ASN A 87 1.34 7.15 15.06
N SER A 88 0.60 6.11 15.39
CA SER A 88 0.89 5.16 16.46
C SER A 88 0.40 3.76 16.09
N GLY A 89 0.90 2.76 16.80
CA GLY A 89 0.50 1.37 16.63
C GLY A 89 1.29 0.60 15.58
N LEU A 90 0.84 -0.62 15.31
CA LEU A 90 1.46 -1.57 14.38
C LEU A 90 1.25 -1.12 12.93
N ILE A 91 2.28 -1.21 12.11
CA ILE A 91 2.27 -0.73 10.73
C ILE A 91 2.76 -1.84 9.80
N GLU A 92 1.95 -2.19 8.82
CA GLU A 92 2.30 -3.05 7.69
C GLU A 92 2.50 -2.27 6.38
N VAL A 93 1.85 -1.10 6.29
CA VAL A 93 1.82 -0.29 5.09
C VAL A 93 2.27 1.13 5.40
N VAL A 94 3.25 1.64 4.66
CA VAL A 94 3.66 3.04 4.81
C VAL A 94 2.66 3.96 4.12
N ILE A 95 2.22 3.61 2.89
CA ILE A 95 1.28 4.41 2.10
C ILE A 95 0.25 3.50 1.45
N CYS A 96 -1.04 3.74 1.74
CA CYS A 96 -2.16 3.08 1.08
C CYS A 96 -3.05 4.10 0.34
N THR A 97 -3.98 3.60 -0.48
CA THR A 97 -5.08 4.44 -1.00
C THR A 97 -6.10 4.73 0.09
N GLU A 98 -6.99 5.69 -0.15
CA GLU A 98 -8.09 6.00 0.78
C GLU A 98 -9.04 4.83 1.02
N SER A 99 -9.13 3.88 0.07
CA SER A 99 -9.90 2.63 0.17
C SER A 99 -9.07 1.42 0.57
N GLY A 100 -7.75 1.60 0.80
CA GLY A 100 -6.83 0.52 1.17
C GLY A 100 -6.83 0.20 2.66
N LYS A 101 -5.78 -0.47 3.11
CA LYS A 101 -5.57 -0.97 4.49
C LYS A 101 -5.24 0.15 5.49
N LYS A 102 -6.16 1.07 5.71
CA LYS A 102 -5.95 2.27 6.56
C LYS A 102 -5.69 1.94 8.03
N HIS A 103 -6.18 0.82 8.53
CA HIS A 103 -6.04 0.40 9.93
C HIS A 103 -4.61 -0.02 10.31
N GLU A 104 -3.72 -0.15 9.34
CA GLU A 104 -2.31 -0.52 9.51
C GLU A 104 -1.37 0.34 8.65
N SER A 105 -1.83 1.55 8.23
CA SER A 105 -1.10 2.43 7.32
C SER A 105 -0.79 3.78 7.92
N ILE A 106 0.46 4.26 7.78
CA ILE A 106 0.85 5.61 8.22
C ILE A 106 0.16 6.69 7.39
N LEU A 107 0.17 6.55 6.07
CA LEU A 107 -0.33 7.54 5.12
C LEU A 107 -1.44 6.99 4.25
N SER A 108 -2.42 7.82 3.92
CA SER A 108 -3.41 7.55 2.89
C SER A 108 -3.38 8.61 1.79
N THR A 109 -3.69 8.20 0.55
CA THR A 109 -3.67 9.09 -0.62
C THR A 109 -4.80 8.75 -1.60
N ALA A 110 -5.22 9.74 -2.38
CA ALA A 110 -6.23 9.57 -3.43
C ALA A 110 -5.63 9.12 -4.78
N ILE A 111 -4.31 9.01 -4.92
CA ILE A 111 -3.72 8.55 -6.18
C ILE A 111 -3.98 7.05 -6.40
N ARG A 112 -4.07 6.64 -7.66
CA ARG A 112 -4.19 5.22 -7.99
C ARG A 112 -2.81 4.57 -8.03
N PRO A 113 -2.65 3.34 -7.53
CA PRO A 113 -1.42 2.57 -7.64
C PRO A 113 -0.88 2.42 -9.06
N MET A 114 -1.76 2.24 -10.06
CA MET A 114 -1.38 2.18 -11.47
C MET A 114 -0.77 3.50 -11.97
N ASP A 115 -1.24 4.66 -11.48
CA ASP A 115 -0.67 5.96 -11.85
C ASP A 115 0.77 6.10 -11.30
N LEU A 116 1.00 5.66 -10.06
CA LEU A 116 2.35 5.61 -9.47
C LEU A 116 3.26 4.65 -10.25
N HIS A 117 2.79 3.44 -10.53
CA HIS A 117 3.52 2.45 -11.32
C HIS A 117 3.96 3.04 -12.68
N THR A 118 3.01 3.67 -13.39
CA THR A 118 3.27 4.30 -14.69
C THR A 118 4.30 5.42 -14.58
N ALA A 119 4.20 6.28 -13.56
CA ALA A 119 5.17 7.35 -13.32
C ALA A 119 6.58 6.81 -13.06
N LEU A 120 6.72 5.70 -12.31
CA LEU A 120 7.99 5.02 -12.07
C LEU A 120 8.59 4.46 -13.36
N LEU A 121 7.77 3.85 -14.23
CA LEU A 121 8.21 3.38 -15.55
C LEU A 121 8.67 4.55 -16.44
N LEU A 122 7.91 5.64 -16.50
CA LEU A 122 8.28 6.84 -17.26
C LEU A 122 9.57 7.47 -16.76
N LEU A 123 9.87 7.36 -15.46
CA LEU A 123 11.14 7.77 -14.88
C LEU A 123 12.30 6.85 -15.26
N GLY A 124 12.03 5.76 -15.97
CA GLY A 124 13.00 4.78 -16.45
C GLY A 124 13.37 3.71 -15.42
N LEU A 125 12.58 3.56 -14.36
CA LEU A 125 12.76 2.49 -13.38
C LEU A 125 12.17 1.18 -13.90
N ARG A 126 12.79 0.07 -13.53
CA ARG A 126 12.36 -1.28 -13.87
C ARG A 126 11.75 -1.95 -12.65
N PRO A 127 10.51 -2.43 -12.74
CA PRO A 127 9.92 -3.20 -11.66
C PRO A 127 10.65 -4.53 -11.50
N GLY A 128 10.65 -5.04 -10.30
CA GLY A 128 11.06 -6.38 -10.00
C GLY A 128 10.11 -7.39 -10.65
N ARG A 129 10.57 -8.62 -10.74
CA ARG A 129 9.67 -9.73 -11.04
C ARG A 129 9.14 -10.23 -9.71
N ASN A 130 7.98 -9.70 -9.33
CA ASN A 130 7.30 -10.30 -8.22
C ASN A 130 6.61 -11.59 -8.70
N PRO A 131 6.55 -12.70 -7.99
CA PRO A 131 5.71 -12.68 -6.81
C PRO A 131 6.19 -13.51 -5.65
N ALA A 132 7.31 -13.83 -5.53
CA ALA A 132 7.67 -14.62 -4.36
C ALA A 132 8.82 -13.94 -3.65
N TRP A 133 8.48 -12.96 -2.82
CA TRP A 133 9.22 -12.81 -1.59
C TRP A 133 9.14 -14.14 -0.85
N ARG A 134 9.92 -15.08 -1.31
CA ARG A 134 10.32 -16.14 -0.40
C ARG A 134 11.31 -15.46 0.51
N LEU A 135 10.97 -15.41 1.77
CA LEU A 135 11.93 -15.14 2.81
C LEU A 135 13.23 -15.85 2.46
N PRO A 136 14.37 -15.14 2.41
CA PRO A 136 15.63 -15.84 2.37
C PRO A 136 15.59 -16.83 3.54
N PRO A 137 16.05 -18.07 3.35
CA PRO A 137 16.15 -19.00 4.46
C PRO A 137 16.88 -18.31 5.59
N MET A 138 16.31 -18.32 6.78
CA MET A 138 16.94 -17.79 7.97
C MET A 138 18.15 -18.69 8.26
N ASP A 139 19.29 -18.09 8.55
CA ASP A 139 20.44 -18.83 9.07
C ASP A 139 20.16 -19.33 10.51
N ALA A 140 21.02 -20.15 11.06
CA ALA A 140 20.87 -20.69 12.40
C ALA A 140 20.85 -19.62 13.51
N SER A 141 21.24 -18.37 13.21
CA SER A 141 21.18 -17.22 14.13
C SER A 141 19.90 -16.40 13.99
N GLY A 142 18.97 -16.82 13.13
CA GLY A 142 17.75 -16.08 12.82
C GLY A 142 17.97 -14.83 11.95
N LYS A 143 19.14 -14.72 11.30
CA LYS A 143 19.42 -13.69 10.32
C LYS A 143 19.10 -14.19 8.91
N PRO A 144 18.59 -13.33 8.02
CA PRO A 144 18.41 -13.70 6.64
C PRO A 144 19.76 -14.13 6.03
N ALA A 145 19.78 -15.27 5.37
CA ALA A 145 20.93 -15.67 4.59
C ALA A 145 21.28 -14.54 3.61
N SER A 146 22.53 -14.06 3.69
CA SER A 146 22.98 -12.91 2.93
C SER A 146 22.83 -13.14 1.43
N GLY A 147 22.18 -12.24 0.70
CA GLY A 147 22.22 -12.15 -0.74
C GLY A 147 20.90 -12.13 -1.50
N MET A 148 19.74 -12.37 -0.90
CA MET A 148 18.46 -12.25 -1.60
C MET A 148 17.83 -10.88 -1.35
N THR A 149 18.19 -9.94 -2.20
CA THR A 149 17.47 -8.66 -2.27
C THR A 149 16.32 -8.78 -3.26
N ALA A 150 15.20 -8.12 -2.96
CA ALA A 150 14.09 -8.03 -3.90
C ALA A 150 14.59 -7.55 -5.26
N PRO A 151 14.20 -8.21 -6.35
CA PRO A 151 14.48 -7.69 -7.68
C PRO A 151 13.67 -6.43 -7.92
N GLY A 152 14.28 -5.44 -8.58
CA GLY A 152 13.67 -4.17 -8.93
C GLY A 152 14.61 -3.00 -8.70
N ASP A 153 14.34 -1.88 -9.36
CA ASP A 153 15.12 -0.67 -9.14
C ASP A 153 14.77 -0.05 -7.79
N ARG A 154 15.75 0.66 -7.22
CA ARG A 154 15.67 1.20 -5.88
C ARG A 154 15.36 2.69 -5.89
N LEU A 155 14.62 3.11 -4.87
CA LEU A 155 14.27 4.51 -4.69
C LEU A 155 14.27 4.88 -3.20
N GLU A 156 14.60 6.12 -2.92
CA GLU A 156 14.36 6.74 -1.63
C GLU A 156 12.92 7.24 -1.62
N VAL A 157 12.21 7.00 -0.52
CA VAL A 157 10.86 7.50 -0.25
C VAL A 157 10.93 8.43 0.95
N SER A 158 10.48 9.66 0.80
CA SER A 158 10.42 10.64 1.89
C SER A 158 9.09 11.40 1.88
N ILE A 159 8.78 12.05 2.98
CA ILE A 159 7.64 12.94 3.13
C ILE A 159 8.10 14.32 3.59
N SER A 160 7.40 15.37 3.19
CA SER A 160 7.59 16.69 3.75
C SER A 160 6.26 17.35 4.12
N TRP A 161 6.28 18.17 5.16
CA TRP A 161 5.12 18.92 5.65
C TRP A 161 5.52 20.27 6.21
N LYS A 162 4.54 21.11 6.52
CA LYS A 162 4.76 22.37 7.24
C LYS A 162 4.36 22.20 8.70
N GLU A 163 5.25 22.52 9.60
CA GLU A 163 5.01 22.57 11.03
C GLU A 163 5.44 23.92 11.59
N LYS A 164 4.50 24.66 12.19
CA LYS A 164 4.75 26.02 12.74
C LYS A 164 5.46 26.92 11.73
N GLY A 165 5.05 26.88 10.44
CA GLY A 165 5.61 27.66 9.34
C GLY A 165 6.96 27.17 8.78
N LYS A 166 7.58 26.16 9.38
CA LYS A 166 8.85 25.57 8.92
C LYS A 166 8.58 24.29 8.13
N ARG A 167 9.34 24.07 7.05
CA ARG A 167 9.34 22.78 6.33
C ARG A 167 10.05 21.74 7.18
N ARG A 168 9.39 20.62 7.35
CA ARG A 168 9.93 19.38 7.93
C ARG A 168 10.00 18.33 6.85
N GLU A 169 10.89 17.39 7.03
CA GLU A 169 11.06 16.26 6.12
C GLU A 169 11.50 15.03 6.91
N ALA A 170 11.04 13.85 6.51
CA ALA A 170 11.48 12.57 7.04
C ALA A 170 11.45 11.52 5.93
N ARG A 171 12.43 10.60 5.93
CA ARG A 171 12.39 9.42 5.06
C ARG A 171 11.40 8.38 5.61
N ALA A 172 10.87 7.55 4.74
CA ALA A 172 9.90 6.52 5.10
C ALA A 172 10.45 5.52 6.14
N ASP A 173 11.75 5.19 6.08
CA ASP A 173 12.40 4.34 7.09
C ASP A 173 12.43 4.98 8.48
N GLN A 174 12.48 6.32 8.58
CA GLN A 174 12.44 7.03 9.86
C GLN A 174 11.04 7.06 10.49
N LEU A 175 9.99 6.88 9.70
CA LEU A 175 8.60 6.81 10.19
C LEU A 175 8.30 5.49 10.90
N LEU A 176 9.21 4.53 10.85
CA LEU A 176 9.03 3.17 11.33
C LEU A 176 10.06 2.83 12.42
N MET A 177 9.62 2.07 13.41
CA MET A 177 10.46 1.53 14.48
C MET A 177 10.39 0.01 14.51
N ASP A 178 11.52 -0.64 14.71
CA ASP A 178 11.60 -2.06 15.07
C ASP A 178 11.34 -2.20 16.58
N ILE A 179 10.23 -2.83 16.97
CA ILE A 179 9.81 -2.98 18.37
C ILE A 179 10.84 -3.77 19.19
N ARG A 180 11.58 -4.68 18.57
CA ARG A 180 12.57 -5.54 19.24
C ARG A 180 13.77 -4.75 19.73
N THR A 181 14.13 -3.69 19.01
CA THR A 181 15.32 -2.87 19.27
C THR A 181 14.95 -1.47 19.77
N SER A 182 13.71 -1.05 19.66
CA SER A 182 13.23 0.32 19.90
C SER A 182 14.01 1.38 19.08
N GLN A 183 14.53 0.99 17.91
CA GLN A 183 15.26 1.86 17.02
C GLN A 183 14.45 2.11 15.75
N THR A 184 14.65 3.26 15.12
CA THR A 184 14.15 3.49 13.74
C THR A 184 14.76 2.46 12.81
N LEU A 185 14.05 2.15 11.72
CA LEU A 185 14.61 1.28 10.70
C LEU A 185 15.91 1.88 10.14
N PRO A 186 16.88 1.04 9.76
CA PRO A 186 18.09 1.51 9.10
C PRO A 186 17.72 2.23 7.80
N ARG A 187 18.62 3.11 7.33
CA ARG A 187 18.43 3.77 6.03
C ARG A 187 18.14 2.74 4.96
N THR A 188 16.98 2.87 4.32
CA THR A 188 16.43 1.86 3.42
C THR A 188 16.16 2.45 2.04
N ASP A 189 16.73 1.82 1.02
CA ASP A 189 16.38 2.06 -0.37
C ASP A 189 15.24 1.10 -0.74
N TRP A 190 14.04 1.64 -0.91
CA TRP A 190 12.81 0.89 -1.20
C TRP A 190 12.87 0.30 -2.61
N VAL A 191 12.17 -0.80 -2.83
CA VAL A 191 12.23 -1.55 -4.10
C VAL A 191 10.95 -1.37 -4.89
N PHE A 192 11.08 -0.95 -6.14
CA PHE A 192 9.98 -0.97 -7.10
C PHE A 192 9.70 -2.43 -7.51
N THR A 193 8.78 -3.10 -6.82
CA THR A 193 8.37 -4.49 -7.11
C THR A 193 7.36 -4.56 -8.25
N GLY A 194 6.51 -3.53 -8.38
CA GLY A 194 5.61 -3.37 -9.51
C GLY A 194 4.27 -4.09 -9.40
N SER A 195 3.96 -4.70 -8.24
CA SER A 195 2.72 -5.47 -8.06
C SER A 195 2.56 -6.59 -9.10
N VAL A 196 1.39 -7.20 -9.16
CA VAL A 196 1.08 -8.28 -10.08
C VAL A 196 -0.29 -8.11 -10.74
N LEU A 197 -0.50 -8.74 -11.88
CA LEU A 197 -1.83 -8.93 -12.46
C LEU A 197 -2.44 -10.23 -11.92
N ASN A 198 -3.72 -10.19 -11.58
CA ASN A 198 -4.45 -11.43 -11.23
C ASN A 198 -4.79 -12.23 -12.49
N SER A 199 -5.41 -13.41 -12.33
CA SER A 199 -5.83 -14.28 -13.44
C SER A 199 -6.81 -13.63 -14.43
N ALA A 200 -7.52 -12.58 -13.99
CA ALA A 200 -8.42 -11.79 -14.84
C ALA A 200 -7.73 -10.56 -15.48
N GLY A 201 -6.39 -10.46 -15.39
CA GLY A 201 -5.62 -9.33 -15.93
C GLY A 201 -5.78 -8.02 -15.18
N LYS A 202 -6.39 -8.02 -13.98
CA LYS A 202 -6.54 -6.82 -13.15
C LYS A 202 -5.28 -6.58 -12.31
N TYR A 203 -4.84 -5.33 -12.24
CA TYR A 203 -3.71 -4.91 -11.43
C TYR A 203 -4.07 -4.95 -9.93
N LEU A 204 -3.40 -5.82 -9.17
CA LEU A 204 -3.79 -6.09 -7.78
C LEU A 204 -3.67 -4.88 -6.88
N ALA A 205 -2.62 -4.07 -7.04
CA ALA A 205 -2.44 -2.88 -6.21
C ALA A 205 -3.63 -1.91 -6.28
N ASP A 206 -4.30 -1.78 -7.45
CA ASP A 206 -5.48 -0.92 -7.59
C ASP A 206 -6.67 -1.44 -6.77
N GLY A 207 -6.80 -2.77 -6.62
CA GLY A 207 -7.88 -3.37 -5.85
C GLY A 207 -7.61 -3.39 -4.34
N ILE A 208 -6.35 -3.62 -3.94
CA ILE A 208 -5.93 -3.73 -2.53
C ILE A 208 -5.56 -2.38 -1.94
N GLY A 209 -5.04 -1.48 -2.78
CA GLY A 209 -4.68 -0.14 -2.38
C GLY A 209 -3.30 -0.02 -1.72
N SER A 210 -2.41 -1.02 -1.84
CA SER A 210 -1.06 -0.98 -1.28
C SER A 210 -0.09 -0.27 -2.23
N LEU A 211 0.43 0.90 -1.84
CA LEU A 211 1.42 1.63 -2.63
C LEU A 211 2.85 1.36 -2.15
N VAL A 212 3.10 1.53 -0.86
CA VAL A 212 4.42 1.31 -0.23
C VAL A 212 4.20 0.50 1.03
N THR A 213 4.80 -0.69 1.11
CA THR A 213 4.64 -1.62 2.23
C THR A 213 5.95 -1.89 2.92
N ASN A 214 5.91 -2.00 4.25
CA ASN A 214 7.03 -2.49 5.06
C ASN A 214 6.89 -3.97 5.40
N TYR A 215 5.68 -4.50 5.43
CA TYR A 215 5.40 -5.94 5.37
C TYR A 215 5.42 -6.42 3.91
N HIS A 216 6.06 -7.56 3.64
CA HIS A 216 6.22 -8.04 2.27
C HIS A 216 4.87 -8.44 1.64
N ASP A 217 4.40 -7.60 0.73
CA ASP A 217 3.13 -7.76 0.04
C ASP A 217 3.35 -7.81 -1.48
N ALA A 218 3.09 -8.98 -2.07
CA ALA A 218 3.20 -9.19 -3.51
C ALA A 218 2.29 -8.27 -4.34
N SER A 219 1.23 -7.72 -3.75
CA SER A 219 0.32 -6.79 -4.40
C SER A 219 0.82 -5.33 -4.36
N SER A 220 1.85 -5.03 -3.60
CA SER A 220 2.39 -3.67 -3.46
C SER A 220 3.10 -3.19 -4.71
N VAL A 221 3.08 -1.87 -4.95
CA VAL A 221 3.88 -1.23 -6.01
C VAL A 221 5.35 -1.13 -5.60
N ILE A 222 5.60 -0.80 -4.34
CA ILE A 222 6.92 -0.58 -3.75
C ILE A 222 6.97 -1.33 -2.43
N ASP A 223 8.06 -2.05 -2.18
CA ASP A 223 8.20 -2.87 -0.99
C ASP A 223 9.52 -2.60 -0.24
N CYS A 224 9.52 -2.88 1.05
CA CYS A 224 10.68 -2.81 1.91
C CYS A 224 11.63 -3.98 1.64
N PRO A 225 12.94 -3.77 1.40
CA PRO A 225 13.88 -4.86 1.17
C PRO A 225 14.39 -5.52 2.46
N LEU A 226 13.99 -5.04 3.62
CA LEU A 226 14.50 -5.53 4.90
C LEU A 226 13.82 -6.84 5.28
N ALA A 227 14.59 -7.76 5.85
CA ALA A 227 14.10 -9.06 6.29
C ALA A 227 13.01 -8.99 7.37
N LEU A 228 12.97 -7.90 8.14
CA LEU A 228 11.92 -7.71 9.16
C LEU A 228 10.52 -7.60 8.54
N GLY A 229 10.40 -7.21 7.27
CA GLY A 229 9.13 -7.19 6.54
C GLY A 229 8.50 -8.56 6.30
N ALA A 230 9.18 -9.62 6.69
CA ALA A 230 8.67 -10.99 6.65
C ALA A 230 7.65 -11.30 7.75
N ALA A 231 7.57 -10.47 8.78
CA ALA A 231 6.64 -10.60 9.88
C ALA A 231 5.87 -9.29 10.05
N ASP A 232 4.61 -9.40 10.43
CA ASP A 232 3.66 -8.29 10.53
C ASP A 232 3.65 -7.62 11.91
N ASP A 233 4.34 -8.19 12.89
CA ASP A 233 4.31 -7.79 14.30
C ASP A 233 5.54 -7.02 14.79
N PHE A 234 6.51 -6.74 13.92
CA PHE A 234 7.79 -6.13 14.34
C PHE A 234 7.90 -4.63 14.06
N THR A 235 7.01 -4.06 13.26
CA THR A 235 7.16 -2.67 12.82
C THR A 235 6.05 -1.78 13.37
N TYR A 236 6.44 -0.70 14.05
CA TYR A 236 5.55 0.27 14.67
C TYR A 236 5.77 1.67 14.10
N ALA A 237 4.73 2.50 14.20
CA ALA A 237 4.82 3.91 13.87
C ALA A 237 5.79 4.63 14.82
N ASN A 238 6.66 5.48 14.27
CA ASN A 238 7.54 6.34 15.06
C ASN A 238 6.81 7.63 15.43
N GLU A 239 6.12 7.61 16.57
CA GLU A 239 5.31 8.73 17.07
C GLU A 239 6.11 10.03 17.25
N GLY A 240 7.43 9.94 17.49
CA GLY A 240 8.29 11.10 17.67
C GLY A 240 8.61 11.85 16.38
N ILE A 241 8.35 11.23 15.20
CA ILE A 241 8.68 11.79 13.88
C ILE A 241 7.42 12.06 13.06
N ILE A 242 6.44 11.16 13.09
CA ILE A 242 5.23 11.26 12.29
C ILE A 242 4.41 12.47 12.76
N PRO A 243 4.00 13.39 11.86
CA PRO A 243 3.15 14.50 12.25
C PRO A 243 1.76 14.02 12.68
N GLY A 244 1.01 14.90 13.33
CA GLY A 244 -0.34 14.58 13.83
C GLY A 244 -1.27 14.07 12.72
N VAL A 245 -2.16 13.12 13.11
CA VAL A 245 -3.18 12.54 12.21
C VAL A 245 -3.97 13.65 11.52
N GLY A 246 -4.24 13.49 10.22
CA GLY A 246 -4.91 14.49 9.37
C GLY A 246 -3.96 15.49 8.71
N THR A 247 -2.68 15.57 9.11
CA THR A 247 -1.70 16.45 8.46
C THR A 247 -1.52 16.07 6.99
N ILE A 248 -1.59 17.08 6.10
CA ILE A 248 -1.26 16.91 4.68
C ILE A 248 0.24 16.93 4.52
N VAL A 249 0.76 15.94 3.82
CA VAL A 249 2.19 15.80 3.49
C VAL A 249 2.36 15.67 1.98
N GLU A 250 3.51 16.06 1.47
CA GLU A 250 3.95 15.74 0.12
C GLU A 250 4.88 14.53 0.18
N VAL A 251 4.54 13.49 -0.54
CA VAL A 251 5.42 12.33 -0.75
C VAL A 251 6.38 12.66 -1.87
N LEU A 252 7.66 12.36 -1.66
CA LEU A 252 8.72 12.51 -2.64
C LEU A 252 9.41 11.16 -2.84
N MET A 253 9.58 10.76 -4.09
CA MET A 253 10.30 9.54 -4.47
C MET A 253 11.42 9.89 -5.44
N THR A 254 12.63 9.42 -5.13
CA THR A 254 13.83 9.70 -5.93
C THR A 254 14.58 8.39 -6.20
N PRO A 255 14.87 8.05 -7.48
CA PRO A 255 15.65 6.85 -7.79
C PRO A 255 17.04 6.89 -7.18
N VAL A 256 17.46 5.79 -6.59
CA VAL A 256 18.82 5.60 -6.15
C VAL A 256 19.72 5.29 -7.35
N LYS A 257 20.85 5.98 -7.46
CA LYS A 257 21.81 5.72 -8.52
C LYS A 257 22.38 4.29 -8.37
N LYS A 258 22.30 3.51 -9.43
CA LYS A 258 23.03 2.23 -9.47
C LYS A 258 24.52 2.53 -9.42
N ASN A 259 25.21 2.13 -8.37
CA ASN A 259 26.65 2.05 -8.41
C ASN A 259 27.01 1.08 -9.53
N LYS A 260 27.67 1.54 -10.58
CA LYS A 260 28.27 0.64 -11.57
C LYS A 260 29.32 -0.19 -10.82
N THR A 261 28.97 -1.42 -10.47
CA THR A 261 29.98 -2.40 -10.10
C THR A 261 30.93 -2.50 -11.29
N PRO A 262 32.25 -2.30 -11.13
CA PRO A 262 33.17 -2.49 -12.24
C PRO A 262 32.96 -3.92 -12.75
N VAL A 263 32.63 -4.04 -14.01
CA VAL A 263 32.65 -5.34 -14.70
C VAL A 263 34.06 -5.88 -14.54
N GLY A 264 34.22 -6.92 -13.73
CA GLY A 264 35.48 -7.60 -13.60
C GLY A 264 35.99 -7.95 -15.00
N LYS A 265 37.21 -7.53 -15.31
CA LYS A 265 37.88 -7.98 -16.50
C LYS A 265 37.89 -9.51 -16.45
N GLU A 266 37.16 -10.12 -17.34
CA GLU A 266 37.30 -11.53 -17.68
C GLU A 266 38.76 -11.73 -18.11
N THR A 267 39.62 -12.26 -17.24
CA THR A 267 40.92 -12.73 -17.64
C THR A 267 40.65 -13.93 -18.53
N ARG A 268 40.85 -13.74 -19.83
CA ARG A 268 40.98 -14.84 -20.77
C ARG A 268 42.29 -15.55 -20.37
N ASP A 269 42.15 -16.65 -19.70
CA ASP A 269 43.26 -17.60 -19.60
C ASP A 269 43.51 -18.13 -21.00
N ALA A 270 44.70 -17.76 -21.48
CA ALA A 270 45.24 -18.31 -22.73
C ALA A 270 45.63 -19.76 -22.43
N ASP A 271 44.88 -20.67 -23.03
CA ASP A 271 45.35 -22.05 -23.17
C ASP A 271 46.65 -22.02 -23.98
N HIS A 272 47.73 -22.34 -23.36
CA HIS A 272 48.96 -22.76 -24.02
C HIS A 272 48.99 -24.27 -24.07
N GLU A 273 49.07 -24.71 -25.34
CA GLU A 273 49.54 -26.02 -25.77
C GLU A 273 50.79 -26.47 -25.05
N GLU A 274 50.79 -27.72 -24.62
CA GLU A 274 51.79 -28.74 -24.97
C GLU A 274 51.24 -30.12 -24.60
#